data_05e59e311ee5b3340c67ffdbb6675000
#
_entry.id   05e59e311ee5b3340c67ffdbb6675000
#
_cell.length_a   1.000
_cell.length_b   1.000
_cell.length_c   1.000
_cell.angle_alpha   90.00
_cell.angle_beta   90.00
_cell.angle_gamma   90.00
#
_symmetry.space_group_name_H-M   'P 1'
#
loop_
_entity.id
_entity.type
_entity.pdbx_description
1 polymer ?
#
loop_
_entity_poly.entity_id
_entity_poly.type
_entity_poly.pdbx_seq_one_letter_code
_entity_poly.pdbx_strand_id
1 'polypeptide(L)'
;MRKITFLIIVSILILNACTQTKTAENSDIIRVGIFDTNGDSPGCIADAYEALRIDSEIKPEVISAATIMSEEILDYDLILFPGGSGKAETSRLGDFGQERIKELVFEHGKSVIGICAGAYILTQTEGYPSLDLSGMQATDIEHDHRGHGIVKFSLTEKGTKIYPELADRELSYMQYYEGPVLIPVENANYQANSLATMLSDVHTVEGTPSNMTNNKPFIITSIVGNGNTASFVGHPETTPGMRWMIPRMVRYLLNKELVAYSDAVIRPKIYKNEILFTDDLLSEQSRYYDNLWGTEEEKIEAINGLVEISAWSAKKKIVGLLRDSSPEVRKEAANALVQLERTDFIYDLEIAVLTEKDEEARSYLKEKLNQLQRIIHQ
;
A
#
# COMPACT_ATOMS: atom_id res chain seq x y z
N MET A 1 28.14 -86.15 30.28
CA MET A 1 27.40 -85.54 29.18
C MET A 1 27.06 -84.10 29.62
N ARG A 2 27.81 -83.11 29.13
CA ARG A 2 27.64 -81.70 29.48
C ARG A 2 26.81 -80.99 28.39
N LYS A 3 25.65 -80.50 28.75
CA LYS A 3 24.86 -79.63 27.85
C LYS A 3 25.43 -78.22 27.85
N ILE A 4 25.84 -77.74 26.71
CA ILE A 4 26.30 -76.39 26.45
C ILE A 4 25.08 -75.60 26.03
N THR A 5 24.69 -74.64 26.84
CA THR A 5 23.60 -73.69 26.52
C THR A 5 24.20 -72.51 25.82
N PHE A 6 23.83 -72.29 24.55
CA PHE A 6 24.27 -71.14 23.76
C PHE A 6 23.38 -69.93 24.09
N LEU A 7 23.97 -68.92 24.72
CA LEU A 7 23.33 -67.65 25.01
C LEU A 7 23.49 -66.73 23.82
N ILE A 8 22.42 -66.49 23.07
CA ILE A 8 22.42 -65.53 21.96
C ILE A 8 22.12 -64.18 22.60
N ILE A 9 23.15 -63.31 22.66
CA ILE A 9 22.98 -61.90 23.02
C ILE A 9 22.57 -61.15 21.74
N VAL A 10 21.29 -60.78 21.70
CA VAL A 10 20.78 -59.86 20.66
C VAL A 10 21.13 -58.44 21.09
N SER A 11 22.14 -57.88 20.48
CA SER A 11 22.47 -56.47 20.62
C SER A 11 21.46 -55.66 19.84
N ILE A 12 20.50 -55.04 20.52
CA ILE A 12 19.60 -54.09 19.92
C ILE A 12 20.40 -52.77 19.79
N LEU A 13 20.90 -52.48 18.59
CA LEU A 13 21.36 -51.16 18.22
C LEU A 13 20.17 -50.22 18.14
N ILE A 14 19.97 -49.41 19.18
CA ILE A 14 19.06 -48.26 19.16
C ILE A 14 19.75 -47.22 18.29
N LEU A 15 19.41 -47.17 17.01
CA LEU A 15 19.63 -46.02 16.17
C LEU A 15 18.77 -44.87 16.70
N ASN A 16 19.34 -43.99 17.52
CA ASN A 16 18.81 -42.70 17.79
C ASN A 16 18.86 -41.92 16.46
N ALA A 17 17.84 -42.07 15.62
CA ALA A 17 17.51 -41.09 14.63
C ALA A 17 17.19 -39.81 15.39
N CYS A 18 18.12 -38.84 15.40
CA CYS A 18 17.80 -37.44 15.64
C CYS A 18 16.81 -37.04 14.56
N THR A 19 15.54 -37.30 14.80
CA THR A 19 14.47 -36.50 14.25
C THR A 19 14.70 -35.15 14.89
N GLN A 20 15.38 -34.24 14.16
CA GLN A 20 15.16 -32.82 14.35
C GLN A 20 13.66 -32.63 14.22
N THR A 21 12.98 -32.63 15.36
CA THR A 21 11.72 -31.92 15.47
C THR A 21 12.07 -30.50 15.04
N LYS A 22 11.73 -30.15 13.80
CA LYS A 22 11.45 -28.76 13.45
C LYS A 22 10.47 -28.37 14.56
N THR A 23 10.96 -27.67 15.57
CA THR A 23 10.12 -26.92 16.46
C THR A 23 9.14 -26.20 15.55
N ALA A 24 7.87 -26.36 15.84
CA ALA A 24 6.81 -25.57 15.21
C ALA A 24 7.06 -24.11 15.62
N GLU A 25 8.08 -23.48 15.04
CA GLU A 25 8.30 -22.06 15.08
C GLU A 25 7.32 -21.45 14.10
N ASN A 26 6.31 -20.84 14.67
CA ASN A 26 5.41 -19.87 14.04
C ASN A 26 4.62 -20.34 12.81
N SER A 27 3.63 -21.21 13.02
CA SER A 27 2.55 -21.43 12.05
C SER A 27 1.62 -20.22 11.88
N ASP A 28 1.80 -19.15 12.63
CA ASP A 28 0.90 -18.00 12.68
C ASP A 28 1.43 -16.76 11.95
N ILE A 29 2.72 -16.70 11.58
CA ILE A 29 3.30 -15.57 10.85
C ILE A 29 2.85 -15.58 9.39
N ILE A 30 2.23 -14.49 8.97
CA ILE A 30 1.80 -14.25 7.60
C ILE A 30 2.93 -13.56 6.85
N ARG A 31 3.47 -14.19 5.81
CA ARG A 31 4.52 -13.60 4.97
C ARG A 31 3.92 -12.89 3.77
N VAL A 32 4.18 -11.60 3.64
CA VAL A 32 3.70 -10.76 2.53
C VAL A 32 4.87 -10.22 1.73
N GLY A 33 4.93 -10.58 0.45
CA GLY A 33 5.92 -10.05 -0.49
C GLY A 33 5.41 -8.78 -1.16
N ILE A 34 6.10 -7.66 -1.00
CA ILE A 34 5.80 -6.40 -1.68
C ILE A 34 6.70 -6.31 -2.91
N PHE A 35 6.13 -6.16 -4.10
CA PHE A 35 6.91 -6.09 -5.33
C PHE A 35 7.78 -4.82 -5.38
N ASP A 36 9.06 -4.98 -5.69
CA ASP A 36 10.10 -3.94 -5.60
C ASP A 36 10.08 -2.91 -6.73
N THR A 37 9.34 -3.17 -7.79
CA THR A 37 9.36 -2.33 -9.00
C THR A 37 7.99 -1.70 -9.25
N ASN A 38 7.93 -0.39 -9.21
CA ASN A 38 6.71 0.39 -9.43
C ASN A 38 6.97 1.72 -10.16
N GLY A 39 8.03 1.80 -10.95
CA GLY A 39 8.50 3.03 -11.56
C GLY A 39 9.15 3.96 -10.54
N ASP A 40 8.97 5.27 -10.70
CA ASP A 40 9.59 6.28 -9.85
C ASP A 40 8.77 6.61 -8.58
N SER A 41 8.17 5.60 -7.95
CA SER A 41 7.28 5.78 -6.79
C SER A 41 7.66 4.91 -5.59
N PRO A 42 8.92 4.94 -5.12
CA PRO A 42 9.39 4.08 -4.02
C PRO A 42 8.64 4.34 -2.70
N GLY A 43 8.05 5.52 -2.52
CA GLY A 43 7.23 5.84 -1.37
C GLY A 43 6.01 4.93 -1.20
N CYS A 44 5.40 4.47 -2.30
CA CYS A 44 4.26 3.54 -2.22
C CYS A 44 4.69 2.16 -1.67
N ILE A 45 5.92 1.73 -1.95
CA ILE A 45 6.50 0.49 -1.40
C ILE A 45 6.72 0.65 0.11
N ALA A 46 7.33 1.77 0.52
CA ALA A 46 7.59 2.07 1.92
C ALA A 46 6.30 2.20 2.73
N ASP A 47 5.30 2.90 2.20
CA ASP A 47 4.01 3.06 2.87
C ASP A 47 3.27 1.73 3.03
N ALA A 48 3.27 0.87 2.00
CA ALA A 48 2.68 -0.47 2.08
C ALA A 48 3.42 -1.34 3.12
N TYR A 49 4.75 -1.25 3.15
CA TYR A 49 5.57 -1.94 4.15
C TYR A 49 5.20 -1.52 5.58
N GLU A 50 5.13 -0.21 5.83
CA GLU A 50 4.78 0.32 7.16
C GLU A 50 3.31 0.04 7.53
N ALA A 51 2.40 0.06 6.58
CA ALA A 51 1.00 -0.31 6.81
C ALA A 51 0.87 -1.78 7.27
N LEU A 52 1.59 -2.69 6.62
CA LEU A 52 1.57 -4.11 6.97
C LEU A 52 2.13 -4.39 8.37
N ARG A 53 3.13 -3.62 8.81
CA ARG A 53 3.75 -3.75 10.15
C ARG A 53 2.83 -3.35 11.31
N ILE A 54 1.69 -2.73 11.04
CA ILE A 54 0.65 -2.48 12.07
C ILE A 54 0.19 -3.79 12.71
N ASP A 55 0.19 -4.87 11.95
CA ASP A 55 -0.14 -6.20 12.43
C ASP A 55 1.14 -6.98 12.76
N SER A 56 1.30 -7.33 14.03
CA SER A 56 2.53 -8.01 14.51
C SER A 56 2.70 -9.44 13.99
N GLU A 57 1.63 -10.06 13.48
CA GLU A 57 1.68 -11.40 12.87
C GLU A 57 1.99 -11.32 11.36
N ILE A 58 2.03 -10.13 10.76
CA ILE A 58 2.40 -9.95 9.37
C ILE A 58 3.86 -9.55 9.25
N LYS A 59 4.59 -10.33 8.47
CA LYS A 59 5.99 -10.06 8.12
C LYS A 59 6.07 -9.61 6.67
N PRO A 60 6.13 -8.28 6.40
CA PRO A 60 6.35 -7.78 5.05
C PRO A 60 7.82 -7.91 4.65
N GLU A 61 8.04 -8.25 3.39
CA GLU A 61 9.36 -8.29 2.77
C GLU A 61 9.26 -7.69 1.36
N VAL A 62 10.24 -6.89 0.96
CA VAL A 62 10.31 -6.37 -0.42
C VAL A 62 10.92 -7.46 -1.30
N ILE A 63 10.21 -7.88 -2.34
CA ILE A 63 10.59 -8.99 -3.21
C ILE A 63 10.77 -8.55 -4.66
N SER A 64 11.71 -9.17 -5.33
CA SER A 64 12.01 -8.89 -6.73
C SER A 64 11.28 -9.84 -7.70
N ALA A 65 11.32 -9.51 -9.00
CA ALA A 65 10.88 -10.45 -10.05
C ALA A 65 11.63 -11.78 -9.99
N ALA A 66 12.91 -11.78 -9.59
CA ALA A 66 13.69 -13.00 -9.42
C ALA A 66 13.15 -13.90 -8.30
N THR A 67 12.74 -13.30 -7.18
CA THR A 67 12.06 -14.01 -6.08
C THR A 67 10.75 -14.64 -6.55
N ILE A 68 9.93 -13.88 -7.31
CA ILE A 68 8.67 -14.38 -7.88
C ILE A 68 8.89 -15.60 -8.79
N MET A 69 9.97 -15.58 -9.56
CA MET A 69 10.33 -16.67 -10.48
C MET A 69 10.99 -17.89 -9.80
N SER A 70 11.38 -17.79 -8.54
CA SER A 70 12.01 -18.85 -7.77
C SER A 70 11.00 -19.65 -6.94
N GLU A 71 11.43 -20.80 -6.41
CA GLU A 71 10.62 -21.58 -5.46
C GLU A 71 10.46 -20.88 -4.10
N GLU A 72 11.29 -19.88 -3.78
CA GLU A 72 11.18 -19.09 -2.58
C GLU A 72 9.83 -18.38 -2.45
N ILE A 73 9.20 -18.03 -3.58
CA ILE A 73 7.88 -17.38 -3.59
C ILE A 73 6.79 -18.24 -2.95
N LEU A 74 6.96 -19.55 -2.92
CA LEU A 74 6.00 -20.47 -2.28
C LEU A 74 5.96 -20.30 -0.76
N ASP A 75 6.98 -19.73 -0.15
CA ASP A 75 7.02 -19.42 1.28
C ASP A 75 6.18 -18.19 1.64
N TYR A 76 5.76 -17.37 0.67
CA TYR A 76 4.89 -16.23 0.89
C TYR A 76 3.42 -16.62 0.81
N ASP A 77 2.59 -16.02 1.67
CA ASP A 77 1.15 -16.25 1.69
C ASP A 77 0.42 -15.32 0.73
N LEU A 78 0.97 -14.12 0.53
CA LEU A 78 0.38 -13.07 -0.28
C LEU A 78 1.44 -12.21 -0.97
N ILE A 79 1.12 -11.75 -2.19
CA ILE A 79 1.92 -10.79 -2.94
C ILE A 79 1.15 -9.48 -3.05
N LEU A 80 1.83 -8.35 -2.79
CA LEU A 80 1.27 -7.02 -2.89
C LEU A 80 1.97 -6.24 -4.02
N PHE A 81 1.17 -5.76 -4.97
CA PHE A 81 1.59 -4.81 -6.01
C PHE A 81 1.23 -3.40 -5.54
N PRO A 82 2.22 -2.52 -5.31
CA PRO A 82 2.00 -1.19 -4.76
C PRO A 82 1.44 -0.20 -5.79
N GLY A 83 1.19 1.04 -5.38
CA GLY A 83 0.93 2.13 -6.32
C GLY A 83 2.18 2.57 -7.08
N GLY A 84 1.99 3.23 -8.23
CA GLY A 84 3.09 3.74 -9.06
C GLY A 84 2.82 3.58 -10.55
N SER A 85 3.55 2.71 -11.24
CA SER A 85 3.41 2.44 -12.67
C SER A 85 3.17 0.96 -12.95
N GLY A 86 1.95 0.58 -13.29
CA GLY A 86 1.62 -0.80 -13.65
C GLY A 86 2.36 -1.29 -14.91
N LYS A 87 2.70 -0.38 -15.84
CA LYS A 87 3.55 -0.70 -16.98
C LYS A 87 4.97 -1.08 -16.54
N ALA A 88 5.52 -0.41 -15.53
CA ALA A 88 6.83 -0.75 -14.99
C ALA A 88 6.78 -2.10 -14.26
N GLU A 89 5.74 -2.35 -13.47
CA GLU A 89 5.52 -3.62 -12.76
C GLU A 89 5.45 -4.81 -13.73
N THR A 90 4.55 -4.74 -14.71
CA THR A 90 4.36 -5.82 -15.69
C THR A 90 5.54 -6.00 -16.62
N SER A 91 6.22 -4.91 -17.03
CA SER A 91 7.45 -4.99 -17.82
C SER A 91 8.58 -5.65 -17.05
N ARG A 92 8.71 -5.40 -15.75
CA ARG A 92 9.73 -6.02 -14.90
C ARG A 92 9.47 -7.48 -14.66
N LEU A 93 8.20 -7.88 -14.52
CA LEU A 93 7.79 -9.29 -14.44
C LEU A 93 8.09 -10.04 -15.74
N GLY A 94 7.87 -9.38 -16.89
CA GLY A 94 7.85 -10.03 -18.17
C GLY A 94 6.73 -11.06 -18.28
N ASP A 95 6.61 -11.73 -19.44
CA ASP A 95 5.53 -12.71 -19.68
C ASP A 95 5.60 -13.88 -18.69
N PHE A 96 6.80 -14.40 -18.44
CA PHE A 96 6.99 -15.52 -17.51
C PHE A 96 6.62 -15.17 -16.06
N GLY A 97 6.99 -13.97 -15.58
CA GLY A 97 6.64 -13.54 -14.24
C GLY A 97 5.14 -13.33 -14.09
N GLN A 98 4.48 -12.77 -15.12
CA GLN A 98 3.04 -12.61 -15.15
C GLN A 98 2.31 -13.96 -15.11
N GLU A 99 2.74 -14.93 -15.91
CA GLU A 99 2.18 -16.29 -15.88
C GLU A 99 2.45 -16.98 -14.52
N ARG A 100 3.63 -16.77 -13.93
CA ARG A 100 3.95 -17.29 -12.58
C ARG A 100 3.02 -16.74 -11.52
N ILE A 101 2.68 -15.44 -11.54
CA ILE A 101 1.68 -14.86 -10.62
C ILE A 101 0.32 -15.54 -10.80
N LYS A 102 -0.13 -15.77 -12.03
CA LYS A 102 -1.39 -16.48 -12.29
C LYS A 102 -1.35 -17.90 -11.73
N GLU A 103 -0.29 -18.64 -12.00
CA GLU A 103 -0.08 -20.00 -11.46
C GLU A 103 -0.16 -20.01 -9.92
N LEU A 104 0.53 -19.06 -9.25
CA LEU A 104 0.52 -18.93 -7.80
C LEU A 104 -0.90 -18.75 -7.25
N VAL A 105 -1.74 -17.95 -7.93
CA VAL A 105 -3.12 -17.72 -7.52
C VAL A 105 -4.01 -18.93 -7.85
N PHE A 106 -3.97 -19.41 -9.09
CA PHE A 106 -4.87 -20.47 -9.56
C PHE A 106 -4.57 -21.83 -8.95
N GLU A 107 -3.30 -22.20 -8.85
CA GLU A 107 -2.89 -23.56 -8.48
C GLU A 107 -2.43 -23.64 -7.02
N HIS A 108 -1.64 -22.67 -6.56
CA HIS A 108 -1.06 -22.69 -5.21
C HIS A 108 -1.91 -21.95 -4.17
N GLY A 109 -3.03 -21.34 -4.55
CA GLY A 109 -3.94 -20.66 -3.62
C GLY A 109 -3.35 -19.43 -2.95
N LYS A 110 -2.29 -18.84 -3.53
CA LYS A 110 -1.72 -17.59 -3.02
C LYS A 110 -2.67 -16.43 -3.26
N SER A 111 -2.63 -15.44 -2.38
CA SER A 111 -3.45 -14.24 -2.53
C SER A 111 -2.66 -13.08 -3.10
N VAL A 112 -3.37 -12.14 -3.74
CA VAL A 112 -2.75 -10.94 -4.32
C VAL A 112 -3.54 -9.69 -3.94
N ILE A 113 -2.84 -8.63 -3.53
CA ILE A 113 -3.40 -7.28 -3.36
C ILE A 113 -2.76 -6.36 -4.38
N GLY A 114 -3.59 -5.56 -5.06
CA GLY A 114 -3.15 -4.44 -5.90
C GLY A 114 -3.66 -3.11 -5.34
N ILE A 115 -2.77 -2.11 -5.27
CA ILE A 115 -3.11 -0.75 -4.83
C ILE A 115 -2.86 0.20 -6.00
N CYS A 116 -3.82 1.04 -6.39
CA CYS A 116 -3.70 2.02 -7.47
C CYS A 116 -3.16 1.38 -8.76
N ALA A 117 -1.90 1.56 -9.12
CA ALA A 117 -1.26 0.89 -10.26
C ALA A 117 -1.36 -0.63 -10.17
N GLY A 118 -1.14 -1.21 -8.99
CA GLY A 118 -1.36 -2.63 -8.74
C GLY A 118 -2.81 -3.06 -8.97
N ALA A 119 -3.79 -2.20 -8.69
CA ALA A 119 -5.19 -2.48 -9.00
C ALA A 119 -5.46 -2.49 -10.52
N TYR A 120 -4.77 -1.63 -11.30
CA TYR A 120 -4.82 -1.68 -12.77
C TYR A 120 -4.32 -3.01 -13.31
N ILE A 121 -3.17 -3.50 -12.84
CA ILE A 121 -2.59 -4.74 -13.37
C ILE A 121 -3.42 -5.98 -13.04
N LEU A 122 -4.25 -5.94 -11.99
CA LEU A 122 -5.16 -7.05 -11.68
C LEU A 122 -6.40 -7.09 -12.57
N THR A 123 -6.65 -6.08 -13.39
CA THR A 123 -7.82 -6.03 -14.27
C THR A 123 -7.69 -6.94 -15.49
N GLN A 124 -8.79 -7.03 -16.25
CA GLN A 124 -8.84 -7.55 -17.61
C GLN A 124 -9.12 -6.37 -18.56
N THR A 125 -8.09 -5.58 -18.86
CA THR A 125 -8.25 -4.35 -19.63
C THR A 125 -7.55 -4.45 -20.97
N GLU A 126 -8.32 -4.34 -22.07
CA GLU A 126 -7.76 -4.36 -23.41
C GLU A 126 -6.79 -3.19 -23.64
N GLY A 127 -5.64 -3.48 -24.25
CA GLY A 127 -4.61 -2.47 -24.51
C GLY A 127 -3.75 -2.05 -23.31
N TYR A 128 -4.03 -2.61 -22.13
CA TYR A 128 -3.21 -2.41 -20.93
C TYR A 128 -2.58 -3.75 -20.49
N PRO A 129 -1.30 -3.78 -20.12
CA PRO A 129 -0.67 -5.00 -19.61
C PRO A 129 -1.29 -5.36 -18.25
N SER A 130 -2.09 -6.43 -18.24
CA SER A 130 -2.90 -6.81 -17.08
C SER A 130 -2.89 -8.33 -16.87
N LEU A 131 -3.10 -8.76 -15.61
CA LEU A 131 -3.00 -10.16 -15.18
C LEU A 131 -4.34 -10.91 -15.26
N ASP A 132 -5.46 -10.21 -15.44
CA ASP A 132 -6.81 -10.78 -15.38
C ASP A 132 -7.07 -11.61 -14.10
N LEU A 133 -6.94 -10.96 -12.95
CA LEU A 133 -7.11 -11.57 -11.63
C LEU A 133 -8.20 -10.91 -10.77
N SER A 134 -9.06 -10.05 -11.35
CA SER A 134 -10.08 -9.33 -10.57
C SER A 134 -11.51 -9.47 -11.10
N GLY A 135 -11.72 -9.93 -12.33
CA GLY A 135 -13.03 -9.90 -13.00
C GLY A 135 -13.54 -8.47 -13.29
N MET A 136 -12.63 -7.50 -13.29
CA MET A 136 -12.89 -6.10 -13.56
C MET A 136 -12.08 -5.62 -14.74
N GLN A 137 -12.57 -4.56 -15.41
CA GLN A 137 -11.79 -3.79 -16.37
C GLN A 137 -11.73 -2.32 -15.96
N ALA A 138 -10.65 -1.63 -16.32
CA ALA A 138 -10.52 -0.19 -16.19
C ALA A 138 -11.03 0.48 -17.48
N THR A 139 -11.87 1.51 -17.33
CA THR A 139 -12.50 2.22 -18.46
C THR A 139 -11.89 3.58 -18.75
N ASP A 140 -10.79 3.90 -18.09
CA ASP A 140 -10.20 5.23 -18.01
C ASP A 140 -8.80 5.34 -18.61
N ILE A 141 -8.40 4.35 -19.42
CA ILE A 141 -7.04 4.30 -20.00
C ILE A 141 -6.67 5.57 -20.77
N GLU A 142 -7.66 6.21 -21.42
CA GLU A 142 -7.47 7.47 -22.15
C GLU A 142 -7.47 8.70 -21.23
N HIS A 143 -7.87 8.53 -19.96
CA HIS A 143 -8.05 9.59 -18.98
C HIS A 143 -7.43 9.23 -17.63
N ASP A 144 -6.32 8.49 -17.62
CA ASP A 144 -5.64 8.04 -16.40
C ASP A 144 -4.98 9.17 -15.60
N HIS A 145 -4.70 10.31 -16.21
CA HIS A 145 -4.17 11.52 -15.56
C HIS A 145 -5.27 12.46 -15.06
N ARG A 146 -6.18 11.95 -14.20
CA ARG A 146 -7.33 12.75 -13.73
C ARG A 146 -7.03 13.71 -12.60
N GLY A 147 -5.96 13.46 -11.84
CA GLY A 147 -5.59 14.26 -10.70
C GLY A 147 -5.59 13.47 -9.39
N HIS A 148 -5.44 14.18 -8.29
CA HIS A 148 -5.18 13.59 -6.99
C HIS A 148 -5.75 14.47 -5.85
N GLY A 149 -6.06 13.83 -4.72
CA GLY A 149 -6.64 14.49 -3.55
C GLY A 149 -7.31 13.47 -2.62
N ILE A 150 -8.14 13.97 -1.72
CA ILE A 150 -8.95 13.15 -0.83
C ILE A 150 -10.32 12.93 -1.46
N VAL A 151 -10.70 11.67 -1.62
CA VAL A 151 -11.99 11.26 -2.16
C VAL A 151 -12.88 10.65 -1.09
N LYS A 152 -14.19 10.78 -1.29
CA LYS A 152 -15.21 10.13 -0.45
C LYS A 152 -15.50 8.73 -0.96
N PHE A 153 -15.76 7.83 -0.03
CA PHE A 153 -16.31 6.51 -0.32
C PHE A 153 -17.29 6.07 0.79
N SER A 154 -18.15 5.14 0.45
CA SER A 154 -18.98 4.42 1.42
C SER A 154 -18.70 2.92 1.34
N LEU A 155 -18.81 2.22 2.47
CA LEU A 155 -18.72 0.77 2.49
C LEU A 155 -20.04 0.15 2.05
N THR A 156 -19.95 -0.99 1.36
CA THR A 156 -21.08 -1.89 1.15
C THR A 156 -21.36 -2.72 2.42
N GLU A 157 -22.47 -3.45 2.47
CA GLU A 157 -22.75 -4.39 3.57
C GLU A 157 -21.63 -5.44 3.75
N LYS A 158 -21.00 -5.88 2.67
CA LYS A 158 -19.82 -6.77 2.76
C LYS A 158 -18.60 -6.03 3.31
N GLY A 159 -18.39 -4.80 2.88
CA GLY A 159 -17.29 -3.96 3.36
C GLY A 159 -17.37 -3.68 4.86
N THR A 160 -18.56 -3.43 5.40
CA THR A 160 -18.75 -3.19 6.83
C THR A 160 -18.44 -4.43 7.69
N LYS A 161 -18.57 -5.64 7.16
CA LYS A 161 -18.18 -6.87 7.86
C LYS A 161 -16.66 -7.01 7.98
N ILE A 162 -15.90 -6.44 7.05
CA ILE A 162 -14.44 -6.48 7.05
C ILE A 162 -13.86 -5.30 7.83
N TYR A 163 -14.51 -4.15 7.73
CA TYR A 163 -14.11 -2.87 8.33
C TYR A 163 -15.18 -2.35 9.29
N PRO A 164 -15.51 -3.09 10.37
CA PRO A 164 -16.60 -2.69 11.28
C PRO A 164 -16.36 -1.35 11.97
N GLU A 165 -15.11 -0.92 12.11
CA GLU A 165 -14.73 0.38 12.67
C GLU A 165 -15.20 1.58 11.82
N LEU A 166 -15.54 1.33 10.56
CA LEU A 166 -16.10 2.32 9.64
C LEU A 166 -17.61 2.12 9.41
N ALA A 167 -18.24 1.12 10.01
CA ALA A 167 -19.64 0.74 9.75
C ALA A 167 -20.66 1.83 10.11
N ASP A 168 -20.40 2.58 11.21
CA ASP A 168 -21.30 3.65 11.68
C ASP A 168 -21.13 4.96 10.90
N ARG A 169 -20.37 4.93 9.80
CA ARG A 169 -20.09 6.11 9.00
C ARG A 169 -20.83 6.06 7.68
N GLU A 170 -21.58 7.08 7.40
CA GLU A 170 -22.16 7.29 6.09
C GLU A 170 -21.07 7.47 5.01
N LEU A 171 -20.00 8.19 5.37
CA LEU A 171 -18.89 8.51 4.48
C LEU A 171 -17.55 8.22 5.16
N SER A 172 -16.63 7.72 4.37
CA SER A 172 -15.20 7.61 4.70
C SER A 172 -14.36 8.29 3.62
N TYR A 173 -13.09 8.54 3.93
CA TYR A 173 -12.19 9.31 3.07
C TYR A 173 -10.90 8.55 2.84
N MET A 174 -10.33 8.69 1.63
CA MET A 174 -9.08 8.04 1.26
C MET A 174 -8.32 8.90 0.26
N GLN A 175 -7.00 8.91 0.37
CA GLN A 175 -6.14 9.49 -0.66
C GLN A 175 -6.37 8.79 -1.99
N TYR A 176 -6.54 9.57 -3.03
CA TYR A 176 -6.65 9.12 -4.41
C TYR A 176 -5.53 9.76 -5.24
N TYR A 177 -4.95 8.99 -6.12
CA TYR A 177 -3.96 9.46 -7.08
C TYR A 177 -4.09 8.63 -8.36
N GLU A 178 -4.93 9.10 -9.29
CA GLU A 178 -5.07 8.51 -10.64
C GLU A 178 -5.31 6.98 -10.65
N GLY A 179 -6.02 6.46 -9.66
CA GLY A 179 -6.35 5.03 -9.59
C GLY A 179 -7.39 4.63 -10.66
N PRO A 180 -7.56 3.32 -10.93
CA PRO A 180 -8.44 2.85 -12.00
C PRO A 180 -9.91 3.16 -11.78
N VAL A 181 -10.63 3.40 -12.86
CA VAL A 181 -12.10 3.40 -12.88
C VAL A 181 -12.58 2.00 -13.22
N LEU A 182 -12.98 1.25 -12.19
CA LEU A 182 -13.33 -0.15 -12.34
C LEU A 182 -14.80 -0.37 -12.70
N ILE A 183 -15.03 -1.24 -13.68
CA ILE A 183 -16.36 -1.81 -13.96
C ILE A 183 -16.25 -3.33 -14.07
N PRO A 184 -17.33 -4.08 -13.71
CA PRO A 184 -17.34 -5.52 -13.89
C PRO A 184 -17.23 -5.92 -15.37
N VAL A 185 -16.49 -6.97 -15.66
CA VAL A 185 -16.44 -7.59 -16.98
C VAL A 185 -17.66 -8.50 -17.14
N GLU A 186 -18.41 -8.34 -18.25
CA GLU A 186 -19.50 -9.24 -18.59
C GLU A 186 -18.95 -10.65 -18.88
N ASN A 187 -19.55 -11.65 -18.23
CA ASN A 187 -19.14 -13.06 -18.37
C ASN A 187 -17.67 -13.33 -17.96
N ALA A 188 -17.13 -12.57 -17.01
CA ALA A 188 -15.84 -12.90 -16.41
C ALA A 188 -15.84 -14.32 -15.82
N ASN A 189 -14.69 -14.99 -15.87
CA ASN A 189 -14.52 -16.32 -15.30
C ASN A 189 -14.71 -16.36 -13.77
N TYR A 190 -14.61 -15.21 -13.11
CA TYR A 190 -14.76 -15.03 -11.66
C TYR A 190 -15.46 -13.70 -11.37
N GLN A 191 -16.18 -13.68 -10.27
CA GLN A 191 -17.02 -12.53 -9.89
C GLN A 191 -16.31 -11.66 -8.84
N ALA A 192 -16.24 -10.37 -9.15
CA ALA A 192 -15.79 -9.36 -8.19
C ALA A 192 -16.89 -9.02 -7.19
N ASN A 193 -16.49 -8.82 -5.93
CA ASN A 193 -17.34 -8.30 -4.86
C ASN A 193 -16.90 -6.88 -4.52
N SER A 194 -17.76 -5.89 -4.74
CA SER A 194 -17.49 -4.53 -4.28
C SER A 194 -17.66 -4.44 -2.77
N LEU A 195 -16.63 -3.95 -2.10
CA LEU A 195 -16.60 -3.68 -0.66
C LEU A 195 -16.80 -2.20 -0.35
N ALA A 196 -16.50 -1.33 -1.31
CA ALA A 196 -16.69 0.10 -1.19
C ALA A 196 -17.05 0.72 -2.55
N THR A 197 -17.75 1.84 -2.49
CA THR A 197 -18.15 2.63 -3.65
C THR A 197 -17.57 4.03 -3.53
N MET A 198 -16.92 4.51 -4.57
CA MET A 198 -16.43 5.88 -4.67
C MET A 198 -17.59 6.85 -4.84
N LEU A 199 -17.57 7.96 -4.11
CA LEU A 199 -18.63 8.97 -4.12
C LEU A 199 -18.14 10.34 -4.60
N SER A 200 -16.85 10.45 -4.95
CA SER A 200 -16.28 11.66 -5.54
C SER A 200 -16.21 11.53 -7.05
N ASP A 201 -16.44 12.64 -7.72
CA ASP A 201 -16.15 12.80 -9.15
C ASP A 201 -14.78 13.47 -9.31
N VAL A 202 -13.88 12.82 -10.05
CA VAL A 202 -12.50 13.29 -10.24
C VAL A 202 -12.23 13.60 -11.72
N HIS A 203 -12.84 14.66 -12.24
CA HIS A 203 -12.75 15.09 -13.64
C HIS A 203 -12.05 16.43 -13.82
N THR A 204 -11.08 16.73 -12.98
CA THR A 204 -10.47 18.07 -12.87
C THR A 204 -9.34 18.33 -13.86
N VAL A 205 -8.89 17.30 -14.58
CA VAL A 205 -7.96 17.45 -15.70
C VAL A 205 -8.74 17.69 -16.97
N GLU A 206 -8.29 18.64 -17.80
CA GLU A 206 -8.94 18.98 -19.06
C GLU A 206 -9.16 17.72 -19.94
N GLY A 207 -10.37 17.58 -20.45
CA GLY A 207 -10.77 16.44 -21.29
C GLY A 207 -11.28 15.23 -20.51
N THR A 208 -11.16 15.18 -19.20
CA THR A 208 -11.72 14.08 -18.39
C THR A 208 -13.25 14.19 -18.32
N PRO A 209 -14.01 13.13 -18.67
CA PRO A 209 -15.47 13.15 -18.60
C PRO A 209 -15.99 13.30 -17.17
N SER A 210 -17.02 14.13 -16.97
CA SER A 210 -17.71 14.25 -15.69
C SER A 210 -18.41 12.94 -15.30
N ASN A 211 -18.50 12.68 -13.99
CA ASN A 211 -19.08 11.47 -13.38
C ASN A 211 -18.39 10.17 -13.77
N MET A 212 -17.13 10.24 -14.19
CA MET A 212 -16.36 9.05 -14.58
C MET A 212 -16.12 8.12 -13.40
N THR A 213 -15.76 8.68 -12.23
CA THR A 213 -15.39 7.92 -11.03
C THR A 213 -16.54 7.73 -10.04
N ASN A 214 -17.55 8.60 -10.11
CA ASN A 214 -18.68 8.59 -9.17
C ASN A 214 -19.49 7.30 -9.27
N ASN A 215 -19.86 6.73 -8.12
CA ASN A 215 -20.62 5.46 -8.00
C ASN A 215 -19.90 4.24 -8.61
N LYS A 216 -18.56 4.27 -8.70
CA LYS A 216 -17.77 3.13 -9.17
C LYS A 216 -17.23 2.30 -8.01
N PRO A 217 -16.95 1.00 -8.22
CA PRO A 217 -16.26 0.18 -7.23
C PRO A 217 -14.92 0.79 -6.82
N PHE A 218 -14.69 0.88 -5.51
CA PHE A 218 -13.50 1.54 -4.96
C PHE A 218 -12.57 0.58 -4.23
N ILE A 219 -13.13 -0.43 -3.56
CA ILE A 219 -12.40 -1.57 -2.99
C ILE A 219 -13.14 -2.80 -3.45
N ILE A 220 -12.44 -3.76 -4.03
CA ILE A 220 -13.02 -5.00 -4.51
C ILE A 220 -12.22 -6.21 -4.03
N THR A 221 -12.89 -7.36 -3.96
CA THR A 221 -12.26 -8.67 -3.79
C THR A 221 -12.82 -9.66 -4.78
N SER A 222 -12.02 -10.65 -5.18
CA SER A 222 -12.44 -11.72 -6.06
C SER A 222 -11.84 -13.05 -5.62
N ILE A 223 -12.57 -14.15 -5.85
CA ILE A 223 -12.05 -15.51 -5.72
C ILE A 223 -11.58 -15.92 -7.11
N VAL A 224 -10.32 -16.26 -7.25
CA VAL A 224 -9.66 -16.56 -8.52
C VAL A 224 -8.92 -17.89 -8.40
N GLY A 225 -9.43 -18.93 -9.06
CA GLY A 225 -8.88 -20.28 -8.88
C GLY A 225 -8.96 -20.72 -7.42
N ASN A 226 -7.82 -21.10 -6.85
CA ASN A 226 -7.70 -21.49 -5.45
C ASN A 226 -7.32 -20.31 -4.52
N GLY A 227 -7.01 -19.13 -5.08
CA GLY A 227 -6.59 -17.95 -4.33
C GLY A 227 -7.63 -16.83 -4.28
N ASN A 228 -7.31 -15.77 -3.57
CA ASN A 228 -8.12 -14.59 -3.42
C ASN A 228 -7.36 -13.35 -3.86
N THR A 229 -8.06 -12.37 -4.44
CA THR A 229 -7.45 -11.09 -4.81
C THR A 229 -8.21 -9.92 -4.23
N ALA A 230 -7.53 -8.81 -4.02
CA ALA A 230 -8.14 -7.53 -3.69
C ALA A 230 -7.52 -6.39 -4.48
N SER A 231 -8.34 -5.39 -4.82
CA SER A 231 -7.89 -4.15 -5.43
C SER A 231 -8.38 -2.95 -4.61
N PHE A 232 -7.45 -2.05 -4.31
CA PHE A 232 -7.73 -0.74 -3.77
C PHE A 232 -7.50 0.31 -4.86
N VAL A 233 -8.53 1.03 -5.22
CA VAL A 233 -8.44 2.12 -6.21
C VAL A 233 -7.69 3.33 -5.62
N GLY A 234 -7.95 3.63 -4.35
CA GLY A 234 -7.23 4.66 -3.58
C GLY A 234 -6.06 4.08 -2.80
N HIS A 235 -5.48 4.93 -1.96
CA HIS A 235 -4.24 4.67 -1.21
C HIS A 235 -4.51 4.65 0.32
N PRO A 236 -5.06 3.57 0.89
CA PRO A 236 -5.24 3.48 2.33
C PRO A 236 -3.89 3.50 3.07
N GLU A 237 -2.82 2.95 2.47
CA GLU A 237 -1.48 2.88 3.05
C GLU A 237 -0.85 4.26 3.28
N THR A 238 -1.28 5.27 2.52
CA THR A 238 -0.80 6.65 2.67
C THR A 238 -1.81 7.55 3.40
N THR A 239 -3.03 7.07 3.62
CA THR A 239 -4.09 7.86 4.24
C THR A 239 -3.99 7.76 5.76
N PRO A 240 -3.77 8.88 6.48
CA PRO A 240 -3.71 8.86 7.94
C PRO A 240 -4.97 8.25 8.56
N GLY A 241 -4.77 7.31 9.49
CA GLY A 241 -5.88 6.60 10.15
C GLY A 241 -6.56 5.50 9.32
N MET A 242 -6.10 5.23 8.08
CA MET A 242 -6.64 4.19 7.20
C MET A 242 -5.61 3.09 6.87
N ARG A 243 -4.34 3.24 7.26
CA ARG A 243 -3.27 2.27 6.95
C ARG A 243 -3.61 0.84 7.39
N TRP A 244 -4.32 0.69 8.49
CA TRP A 244 -4.77 -0.60 9.04
C TRP A 244 -5.69 -1.40 8.11
N MET A 245 -6.27 -0.75 7.10
CA MET A 245 -7.13 -1.44 6.13
C MET A 245 -6.34 -2.47 5.30
N ILE A 246 -5.05 -2.25 5.09
CA ILE A 246 -4.19 -3.19 4.34
C ILE A 246 -3.98 -4.51 5.10
N PRO A 247 -3.43 -4.51 6.32
CA PRO A 247 -3.26 -5.77 7.07
C PRO A 247 -4.61 -6.46 7.38
N ARG A 248 -5.69 -5.71 7.57
CA ARG A 248 -7.03 -6.28 7.70
C ARG A 248 -7.46 -7.03 6.44
N MET A 249 -7.18 -6.48 5.24
CA MET A 249 -7.46 -7.15 3.97
C MET A 249 -6.60 -8.40 3.80
N VAL A 250 -5.33 -8.39 4.20
CA VAL A 250 -4.46 -9.56 4.19
C VAL A 250 -5.10 -10.70 4.99
N ARG A 251 -5.52 -10.44 6.23
CA ARG A 251 -6.21 -11.44 7.06
C ARG A 251 -7.48 -11.97 6.40
N TYR A 252 -8.29 -11.08 5.85
CA TYR A 252 -9.52 -11.45 5.16
C TYR A 252 -9.28 -12.40 3.98
N LEU A 253 -8.34 -12.04 3.09
CA LEU A 253 -8.02 -12.86 1.91
C LEU A 253 -7.45 -14.24 2.28
N LEU A 254 -6.75 -14.35 3.41
CA LEU A 254 -6.17 -15.59 3.90
C LEU A 254 -7.12 -16.36 4.84
N ASN A 255 -8.37 -15.93 4.97
CA ASN A 255 -9.36 -16.52 5.89
C ASN A 255 -8.85 -16.63 7.35
N LYS A 256 -8.04 -15.65 7.78
CA LYS A 256 -7.57 -15.53 9.16
C LYS A 256 -8.56 -14.72 10.00
N GLU A 257 -8.47 -14.86 11.31
CA GLU A 257 -9.27 -14.04 12.24
C GLU A 257 -9.00 -12.55 12.02
N LEU A 258 -10.08 -11.75 11.96
CA LEU A 258 -9.99 -10.30 11.81
C LEU A 258 -9.78 -9.68 13.19
N VAL A 259 -8.56 -9.22 13.46
CA VAL A 259 -8.19 -8.59 14.73
C VAL A 259 -8.60 -7.11 14.75
N ALA A 260 -8.96 -6.59 15.92
CA ALA A 260 -9.15 -5.16 16.14
C ALA A 260 -7.80 -4.49 16.34
N TYR A 261 -7.60 -3.37 15.66
CA TYR A 261 -6.42 -2.53 15.88
C TYR A 261 -6.73 -1.44 16.91
N SER A 262 -5.68 -0.88 17.53
CA SER A 262 -5.86 0.15 18.56
C SER A 262 -6.39 1.47 17.98
N ASP A 263 -7.11 2.26 18.79
CA ASP A 263 -7.61 3.59 18.41
C ASP A 263 -6.50 4.56 18.00
N ALA A 264 -5.25 4.32 18.44
CA ALA A 264 -4.09 5.10 18.04
C ALA A 264 -3.75 4.92 16.55
N VAL A 265 -4.03 3.72 16.02
CA VAL A 265 -3.84 3.36 14.62
C VAL A 265 -5.04 3.78 13.77
N ILE A 266 -6.24 3.54 14.30
CA ILE A 266 -7.50 3.95 13.68
C ILE A 266 -7.80 5.36 14.16
N ARG A 267 -7.63 6.35 13.31
CA ARG A 267 -7.86 7.76 13.64
C ARG A 267 -9.17 8.27 13.06
N PRO A 268 -10.33 7.82 13.55
CA PRO A 268 -11.61 8.18 12.97
C PRO A 268 -11.89 9.68 13.01
N LYS A 269 -11.26 10.43 13.91
CA LYS A 269 -11.48 11.89 14.08
C LYS A 269 -10.70 12.76 13.11
N ILE A 270 -9.71 12.23 12.40
CA ILE A 270 -8.94 12.98 11.40
C ILE A 270 -9.84 13.51 10.28
N TYR A 271 -10.96 12.85 10.03
CA TYR A 271 -11.93 13.24 9.01
C TYR A 271 -12.60 14.60 9.20
N LYS A 272 -12.49 15.22 10.36
CA LYS A 272 -13.06 16.56 10.59
C LYS A 272 -12.30 17.65 9.84
N ASN A 273 -11.03 17.38 9.53
CA ASN A 273 -10.13 18.34 8.89
C ASN A 273 -9.69 17.88 7.50
N GLU A 274 -10.23 16.73 7.02
CA GLU A 274 -9.87 16.23 5.70
C GLU A 274 -10.59 17.02 4.60
N ILE A 275 -9.84 17.40 3.60
CA ILE A 275 -10.29 18.20 2.49
C ILE A 275 -10.66 17.28 1.33
N LEU A 276 -11.88 17.46 0.84
CA LEU A 276 -12.43 16.67 -0.25
C LEU A 276 -11.77 17.03 -1.58
N PHE A 277 -11.72 16.06 -2.47
CA PHE A 277 -11.36 16.28 -3.85
C PHE A 277 -12.43 17.16 -4.53
N THR A 278 -12.09 18.41 -4.82
CA THR A 278 -12.93 19.39 -5.51
C THR A 278 -12.08 20.22 -6.48
N ASP A 279 -12.73 20.86 -7.46
CA ASP A 279 -12.04 21.73 -8.42
C ASP A 279 -11.34 22.90 -7.72
N ASP A 280 -11.98 23.46 -6.68
CA ASP A 280 -11.41 24.57 -5.90
C ASP A 280 -10.11 24.12 -5.20
N LEU A 281 -10.12 22.95 -4.58
CA LEU A 281 -8.94 22.42 -3.88
C LEU A 281 -7.80 22.06 -4.82
N LEU A 282 -8.10 21.55 -6.01
CA LEU A 282 -7.07 21.29 -7.01
C LEU A 282 -6.48 22.58 -7.57
N SER A 283 -7.32 23.61 -7.75
CA SER A 283 -6.86 24.94 -8.14
C SER A 283 -5.96 25.55 -7.06
N GLU A 284 -6.35 25.41 -5.80
CA GLU A 284 -5.57 25.86 -4.65
C GLU A 284 -4.25 25.08 -4.53
N GLN A 285 -4.27 23.77 -4.67
CA GLN A 285 -3.07 22.92 -4.69
C GLN A 285 -2.11 23.31 -5.82
N SER A 286 -2.63 23.60 -7.02
CA SER A 286 -1.82 24.04 -8.15
C SER A 286 -1.13 25.37 -7.86
N ARG A 287 -1.85 26.32 -7.26
CA ARG A 287 -1.27 27.61 -6.83
C ARG A 287 -0.15 27.40 -5.82
N TYR A 288 -0.30 26.52 -4.84
CA TYR A 288 0.76 26.21 -3.89
C TYR A 288 1.96 25.54 -4.57
N TYR A 289 1.74 24.67 -5.55
CA TYR A 289 2.85 24.07 -6.31
C TYR A 289 3.67 25.11 -7.05
N ASP A 290 3.04 26.10 -7.65
CA ASP A 290 3.74 27.19 -8.33
C ASP A 290 4.56 28.02 -7.34
N ASN A 291 4.02 28.32 -6.17
CA ASN A 291 4.66 29.13 -5.13
C ASN A 291 5.84 28.41 -4.45
N LEU A 292 6.01 27.09 -4.58
CA LEU A 292 7.19 26.38 -4.08
C LEU A 292 8.49 26.80 -4.79
N TRP A 293 8.41 27.56 -5.88
CA TRP A 293 9.55 28.11 -6.62
C TRP A 293 9.71 29.62 -6.43
N GLY A 294 8.90 30.23 -5.58
CA GLY A 294 8.87 31.66 -5.31
C GLY A 294 9.90 32.14 -4.28
N THR A 295 9.57 33.23 -3.60
CA THR A 295 10.36 33.78 -2.47
C THR A 295 10.34 32.84 -1.27
N GLU A 296 11.12 33.15 -0.24
CA GLU A 296 11.11 32.41 1.02
C GLU A 296 9.72 32.37 1.64
N GLU A 297 9.06 33.50 1.73
CA GLU A 297 7.72 33.64 2.28
C GLU A 297 6.68 32.84 1.48
N GLU A 298 6.73 32.93 0.15
CA GLU A 298 5.83 32.19 -0.74
C GLU A 298 6.01 30.68 -0.59
N LYS A 299 7.26 30.21 -0.47
CA LYS A 299 7.57 28.79 -0.24
C LYS A 299 7.02 28.29 1.08
N ILE A 300 7.21 29.05 2.17
CA ILE A 300 6.71 28.70 3.51
C ILE A 300 5.18 28.65 3.49
N GLU A 301 4.52 29.67 2.93
CA GLU A 301 3.06 29.69 2.77
C GLU A 301 2.57 28.48 1.97
N ALA A 302 3.25 28.17 0.85
CA ALA A 302 2.88 27.05 0.01
C ALA A 302 3.06 25.70 0.72
N ILE A 303 4.15 25.49 1.44
CA ILE A 303 4.36 24.26 2.23
C ILE A 303 3.23 24.10 3.24
N ASN A 304 2.91 25.15 4.00
CA ASN A 304 1.86 25.11 5.02
C ASN A 304 0.48 24.88 4.40
N GLY A 305 0.16 25.55 3.30
CA GLY A 305 -1.08 25.32 2.56
C GLY A 305 -1.22 23.88 2.06
N LEU A 306 -0.15 23.31 1.52
CA LEU A 306 -0.14 21.90 1.07
C LEU A 306 -0.34 20.92 2.24
N VAL A 307 0.18 21.23 3.42
CA VAL A 307 -0.07 20.44 4.63
C VAL A 307 -1.54 20.56 5.05
N GLU A 308 -2.08 21.80 5.10
CA GLU A 308 -3.46 22.07 5.50
C GLU A 308 -4.48 21.35 4.62
N ILE A 309 -4.24 21.32 3.31
CA ILE A 309 -5.07 20.55 2.36
C ILE A 309 -4.67 19.08 2.26
N SER A 310 -3.83 18.60 3.16
CA SER A 310 -3.39 17.19 3.20
C SER A 310 -2.90 16.67 1.84
N ALA A 311 -2.12 17.48 1.13
CA ALA A 311 -1.63 17.17 -0.23
C ALA A 311 -0.47 16.17 -0.21
N TRP A 312 -0.74 14.88 0.06
CA TRP A 312 0.30 13.84 0.07
C TRP A 312 1.08 13.73 -1.23
N SER A 313 0.46 14.06 -2.35
CA SER A 313 1.14 14.12 -3.66
C SER A 313 2.26 15.15 -3.72
N ALA A 314 2.24 16.17 -2.84
CA ALA A 314 3.28 17.19 -2.73
C ALA A 314 4.63 16.66 -2.19
N LYS A 315 4.66 15.46 -1.65
CA LYS A 315 5.81 14.86 -0.95
C LYS A 315 7.15 15.00 -1.65
N LYS A 316 7.23 14.68 -2.94
CA LYS A 316 8.49 14.79 -3.71
C LYS A 316 8.96 16.22 -3.84
N LYS A 317 8.05 17.18 -3.93
CA LYS A 317 8.36 18.62 -4.01
C LYS A 317 8.84 19.14 -2.66
N ILE A 318 8.13 18.77 -1.60
CA ILE A 318 8.47 19.17 -0.21
C ILE A 318 9.83 18.59 0.19
N VAL A 319 10.11 17.32 -0.11
CA VAL A 319 11.41 16.71 0.20
C VAL A 319 12.57 17.40 -0.53
N GLY A 320 12.34 17.90 -1.74
CA GLY A 320 13.31 18.70 -2.48
C GLY A 320 13.73 19.98 -1.72
N LEU A 321 12.79 20.58 -1.00
CA LEU A 321 13.01 21.80 -0.22
C LEU A 321 13.83 21.57 1.08
N LEU A 322 14.11 20.36 1.48
CA LEU A 322 15.13 20.07 2.51
C LEU A 322 16.54 20.53 2.09
N ARG A 323 16.74 20.89 0.82
CA ARG A 323 17.99 21.41 0.25
C ARG A 323 17.87 22.87 -0.19
N ASP A 324 16.79 23.58 0.21
CA ASP A 324 16.61 24.97 -0.11
C ASP A 324 17.75 25.84 0.47
N SER A 325 18.01 26.98 -0.15
CA SER A 325 19.02 27.93 0.34
C SER A 325 18.67 28.51 1.71
N SER A 326 17.37 28.71 2.00
CA SER A 326 16.87 29.24 3.26
C SER A 326 16.79 28.18 4.35
N PRO A 327 17.39 28.40 5.53
CA PRO A 327 17.19 27.52 6.69
C PRO A 327 15.75 27.41 7.12
N GLU A 328 14.96 28.51 7.02
CA GLU A 328 13.55 28.52 7.40
C GLU A 328 12.73 27.62 6.48
N VAL A 329 12.94 27.66 5.18
CA VAL A 329 12.29 26.77 4.21
C VAL A 329 12.65 25.31 4.50
N ARG A 330 13.90 24.99 4.81
CA ARG A 330 14.32 23.64 5.16
C ARG A 330 13.66 23.14 6.44
N LYS A 331 13.55 24.01 7.47
CA LYS A 331 12.82 23.69 8.72
C LYS A 331 11.35 23.39 8.44
N GLU A 332 10.70 24.22 7.62
CA GLU A 332 9.29 24.05 7.31
C GLU A 332 9.03 22.77 6.45
N ALA A 333 9.91 22.48 5.50
CA ALA A 333 9.84 21.23 4.74
C ALA A 333 9.94 19.99 5.66
N ALA A 334 10.85 20.00 6.63
CA ALA A 334 10.97 18.90 7.60
C ALA A 334 9.71 18.79 8.49
N ASN A 335 9.15 19.92 8.91
CA ASN A 335 7.90 19.96 9.66
C ASN A 335 6.72 19.37 8.87
N ALA A 336 6.61 19.74 7.59
CA ALA A 336 5.59 19.23 6.70
C ALA A 336 5.65 17.70 6.53
N LEU A 337 6.85 17.12 6.39
CA LEU A 337 7.02 15.67 6.31
C LEU A 337 6.51 14.95 7.56
N VAL A 338 6.70 15.53 8.73
CA VAL A 338 6.16 14.99 9.99
C VAL A 338 4.64 15.11 10.04
N GLN A 339 4.09 16.29 9.69
CA GLN A 339 2.64 16.52 9.70
C GLN A 339 1.90 15.64 8.70
N LEU A 340 2.49 15.39 7.53
CA LEU A 340 1.99 14.49 6.51
C LEU A 340 2.35 13.01 6.78
N GLU A 341 3.02 12.70 7.88
CA GLU A 341 3.44 11.34 8.27
C GLU A 341 4.24 10.61 7.18
N ARG A 342 5.13 11.32 6.49
CA ARG A 342 5.89 10.80 5.34
C ARG A 342 7.15 10.02 5.76
N THR A 343 6.95 8.85 6.36
CA THR A 343 8.02 7.96 6.83
C THR A 343 8.92 7.43 5.71
N ASP A 344 8.45 7.41 4.49
CA ASP A 344 9.20 7.06 3.28
C ASP A 344 10.38 8.01 2.99
N PHE A 345 10.42 9.21 3.59
CA PHE A 345 11.50 10.19 3.43
C PHE A 345 12.41 10.37 4.66
N ILE A 346 12.41 9.39 5.57
CA ILE A 346 13.32 9.42 6.73
C ILE A 346 14.78 9.53 6.29
N TYR A 347 15.19 8.77 5.28
CA TYR A 347 16.57 8.81 4.76
C TYR A 347 16.94 10.19 4.19
N ASP A 348 16.03 10.85 3.47
CA ASP A 348 16.26 12.20 2.96
C ASP A 348 16.43 13.22 4.09
N LEU A 349 15.63 13.08 5.15
CA LEU A 349 15.72 13.92 6.34
C LEU A 349 17.01 13.64 7.14
N GLU A 350 17.47 12.39 7.23
CA GLU A 350 18.78 12.03 7.80
C GLU A 350 19.92 12.72 7.05
N ILE A 351 19.90 12.68 5.72
CA ILE A 351 20.89 13.38 4.90
C ILE A 351 20.82 14.88 5.14
N ALA A 352 19.63 15.46 5.22
CA ALA A 352 19.45 16.88 5.48
C ALA A 352 20.08 17.26 6.84
N VAL A 353 19.84 16.49 7.89
CA VAL A 353 20.49 16.70 9.23
C VAL A 353 22.00 16.64 9.14
N LEU A 354 22.55 15.67 8.41
CA LEU A 354 24.01 15.50 8.28
C LEU A 354 24.66 16.61 7.47
N THR A 355 23.98 17.19 6.51
CA THR A 355 24.52 18.20 5.60
C THR A 355 24.18 19.64 6.00
N GLU A 356 23.29 19.84 6.97
CA GLU A 356 22.88 21.15 7.45
C GLU A 356 24.06 21.91 8.09
N LYS A 357 24.23 23.16 7.67
CA LYS A 357 25.33 24.03 8.16
C LYS A 357 24.87 24.99 9.26
N ASP A 358 23.61 25.36 9.26
CA ASP A 358 23.02 26.19 10.30
C ASP A 358 22.73 25.32 11.55
N GLU A 359 23.28 25.69 12.69
CA GLU A 359 23.18 24.88 13.90
C GLU A 359 21.76 24.82 14.47
N GLU A 360 21.01 25.90 14.36
CA GLU A 360 19.62 25.96 14.82
C GLU A 360 18.74 25.09 13.92
N ALA A 361 18.86 25.26 12.61
CA ALA A 361 18.15 24.43 11.66
C ALA A 361 18.51 22.94 11.83
N ARG A 362 19.79 22.60 12.01
CA ARG A 362 20.22 21.21 12.25
C ARG A 362 19.56 20.60 13.47
N SER A 363 19.50 21.35 14.57
CA SER A 363 18.83 20.90 15.80
C SER A 363 17.35 20.64 15.56
N TYR A 364 16.70 21.54 14.84
CA TYR A 364 15.29 21.42 14.48
C TYR A 364 15.01 20.22 13.57
N LEU A 365 15.79 20.07 12.48
CA LEU A 365 15.67 18.93 11.58
C LEU A 365 15.85 17.59 12.31
N LYS A 366 16.81 17.53 13.24
CA LYS A 366 17.04 16.34 14.06
C LYS A 366 15.85 16.02 14.98
N GLU A 367 15.22 17.04 15.55
CA GLU A 367 13.98 16.84 16.32
C GLU A 367 12.87 16.27 15.44
N LYS A 368 12.67 16.83 14.23
CA LYS A 368 11.66 16.34 13.28
C LYS A 368 11.95 14.93 12.80
N LEU A 369 13.21 14.58 12.54
CA LEU A 369 13.62 13.22 12.24
C LEU A 369 13.23 12.24 13.36
N ASN A 370 13.51 12.59 14.61
CA ASN A 370 13.13 11.77 15.76
C ASN A 370 11.61 11.62 15.88
N GLN A 371 10.84 12.68 15.54
CA GLN A 371 9.37 12.61 15.53
C GLN A 371 8.88 11.66 14.43
N LEU A 372 9.42 11.77 13.21
CA LEU A 372 9.05 10.93 12.07
C LEU A 372 9.39 9.45 12.32
N GLN A 373 10.57 9.17 12.90
CA GLN A 373 10.97 7.81 13.27
C GLN A 373 10.05 7.17 14.32
N ARG A 374 9.47 7.95 15.24
CA ARG A 374 8.49 7.44 16.22
C ARG A 374 7.17 7.02 15.58
N ILE A 375 6.77 7.63 14.48
CA ILE A 375 5.54 7.27 13.76
C ILE A 375 5.60 5.82 13.24
N ILE A 376 6.78 5.35 12.86
CA ILE A 376 6.99 3.96 12.40
C ILE A 376 6.68 2.93 13.50
N HIS A 377 6.90 3.30 14.76
CA HIS A 377 6.79 2.40 15.91
C HIS A 377 5.45 2.52 16.64
N GLN A 378 4.52 3.31 16.12
CA GLN A 378 3.14 3.44 16.61
C GLN A 378 2.18 2.59 15.79
#